data_200384c26c6184d4bf74faf379682fb4
#
_entry.id   200384c26c6184d4bf74faf379682fb4
#
_cell.length_a   1.000
_cell.length_b   1.000
_cell.length_c   1.000
_cell.angle_alpha   90.00
_cell.angle_beta   90.00
_cell.angle_gamma   90.00
#
_symmetry.space_group_name_H-M   'P 1'
#
loop_
_entity.id
_entity.type
_entity.pdbx_description
1 polymer ?
#
loop_
_entity_poly.entity_id
_entity_poly.type
_entity_poly.pdbx_seq_one_letter_code
_entity_poly.pdbx_strand_id
1 'polypeptide(L)'
;MQEALGVIETLGFATAIEAADAAVKAANVKLADWLRVGGGKVNIIVRGDVAAVKAAVEAGVASASQIGQVLAQTIIPRPSEKLSPVFPIDVTKQKK
;
A
#
# COMPACT_ATOMS: atom_id res chain seq x y z
N MET A 1 -14.71 -13.58 -1.98
CA MET A 1 -13.28 -13.90 -1.85
C MET A 1 -12.53 -12.70 -1.36
N GLN A 2 -11.72 -12.89 -0.34
CA GLN A 2 -10.92 -11.80 0.20
C GLN A 2 -9.71 -11.52 -0.65
N GLU A 3 -9.47 -10.24 -0.87
CA GLU A 3 -8.26 -9.81 -1.55
C GLU A 3 -7.10 -9.72 -0.57
N ALA A 4 -5.90 -9.96 -1.09
CA ALA A 4 -4.69 -9.75 -0.31
C ALA A 4 -4.49 -8.27 -0.01
N LEU A 5 -3.76 -8.01 1.05
CA LEU A 5 -3.46 -6.67 1.54
C LEU A 5 -1.97 -6.42 1.44
N GLY A 6 -1.59 -5.28 0.88
CA GLY A 6 -0.21 -4.82 0.88
C GLY A 6 -0.13 -3.43 1.49
N VAL A 7 0.89 -3.22 2.32
CA VAL A 7 1.11 -1.92 2.96
C VAL A 7 2.57 -1.56 2.82
N ILE A 8 2.84 -0.32 2.42
CA ILE A 8 4.19 0.23 2.37
C ILE A 8 4.21 1.50 3.18
N GLU A 9 5.09 1.54 4.18
CA GLU A 9 5.30 2.73 4.99
C GLU A 9 6.57 3.43 4.57
N THR A 10 6.45 4.73 4.30
CA THR A 10 7.56 5.54 3.82
C THR A 10 7.74 6.75 4.71
N LEU A 11 8.91 7.38 4.59
CA LEU A 11 9.16 8.67 5.21
C LEU A 11 8.97 9.74 4.15
N GLY A 12 7.96 10.57 4.34
CA GLY A 12 7.65 11.67 3.44
C GLY A 12 6.64 11.33 2.35
N PHE A 13 5.91 12.36 1.95
CA PHE A 13 4.81 12.20 0.99
C PHE A 13 5.32 11.86 -0.41
N ALA A 14 6.42 12.49 -0.84
CA ALA A 14 6.96 12.22 -2.17
C ALA A 14 7.35 10.76 -2.34
N THR A 15 7.98 10.19 -1.30
CA THR A 15 8.37 8.78 -1.31
C THR A 15 7.13 7.88 -1.38
N ALA A 16 6.07 8.26 -0.67
CA ALA A 16 4.82 7.50 -0.70
C ALA A 16 4.16 7.52 -2.08
N ILE A 17 4.13 8.67 -2.73
CA ILE A 17 3.56 8.80 -4.08
C ILE A 17 4.34 7.94 -5.06
N GLU A 18 5.67 7.95 -4.95
CA GLU A 18 6.51 7.12 -5.81
C GLU A 18 6.20 5.63 -5.62
N ALA A 19 6.07 5.21 -4.36
CA ALA A 19 5.72 3.83 -4.04
C ALA A 19 4.36 3.46 -4.63
N ALA A 20 3.36 4.32 -4.43
CA ALA A 20 2.01 4.05 -4.89
C ALA A 20 1.94 3.96 -6.42
N ASP A 21 2.58 4.90 -7.11
CA ASP A 21 2.58 4.93 -8.56
C ASP A 21 3.24 3.67 -9.14
N ALA A 22 4.42 3.33 -8.63
CA ALA A 22 5.11 2.13 -9.10
C ALA A 22 4.30 0.86 -8.82
N ALA A 23 3.67 0.79 -7.66
CA ALA A 23 2.87 -0.38 -7.29
C ALA A 23 1.71 -0.60 -8.26
N VAL A 24 0.93 0.45 -8.53
CA VAL A 24 -0.26 0.29 -9.38
C VAL A 24 0.09 0.14 -10.85
N LYS A 25 1.28 0.59 -11.27
CA LYS A 25 1.75 0.36 -12.64
C LYS A 25 2.28 -1.05 -12.84
N ALA A 26 2.82 -1.66 -11.81
CA ALA A 26 3.48 -2.97 -11.92
C ALA A 26 2.51 -4.14 -11.96
N ALA A 27 1.34 -3.99 -11.36
CA ALA A 27 0.40 -5.10 -11.24
C ALA A 27 -1.03 -4.59 -11.12
N ASN A 28 -1.97 -5.48 -11.37
CA ASN A 28 -3.38 -5.13 -11.28
C ASN A 28 -3.83 -5.15 -9.83
N VAL A 29 -3.54 -4.07 -9.12
CA VAL A 29 -3.97 -3.87 -7.74
C VAL A 29 -4.77 -2.57 -7.66
N LYS A 30 -5.54 -2.45 -6.60
CA LYS A 30 -6.30 -1.24 -6.30
C LYS A 30 -5.61 -0.51 -5.16
N LEU A 31 -5.44 0.80 -5.32
CA LEU A 31 -4.93 1.64 -4.24
C LEU A 31 -6.11 1.94 -3.33
N ALA A 32 -6.09 1.33 -2.14
CA ALA A 32 -7.23 1.42 -1.24
C ALA A 32 -7.24 2.72 -0.44
N ASP A 33 -6.08 3.13 0.04
CA ASP A 33 -6.00 4.35 0.85
C ASP A 33 -4.54 4.74 1.05
N TRP A 34 -4.36 5.90 1.66
CA TRP A 34 -3.07 6.35 2.15
C TRP A 34 -3.30 7.07 3.48
N LEU A 35 -2.32 6.99 4.37
CA LEU A 35 -2.48 7.50 5.73
C LEU A 35 -1.22 8.22 6.18
N ARG A 36 -1.40 9.36 6.85
CA ARG A 36 -0.35 10.02 7.60
C ARG A 36 -0.45 9.54 9.04
N VAL A 37 0.69 9.09 9.58
CA VAL A 37 0.70 8.54 10.94
C VAL A 37 1.58 9.36 11.88
N GLY A 38 2.00 10.56 11.46
CA GLY A 38 2.84 11.43 12.27
C GLY A 38 4.32 11.21 12.01
N GLY A 39 5.15 12.17 12.38
CA GLY A 39 6.59 12.10 12.19
C GLY A 39 7.03 12.04 10.74
N GLY A 40 6.19 12.51 9.82
CA GLY A 40 6.50 12.46 8.39
C GLY A 40 6.24 11.11 7.74
N LYS A 41 5.73 10.14 8.48
CA LYS A 41 5.47 8.80 7.96
C LYS A 41 4.17 8.77 7.18
N VAL A 42 4.21 8.11 6.02
CA VAL A 42 3.05 7.97 5.15
C VAL A 42 2.94 6.51 4.72
N ASN A 43 1.76 5.95 4.87
CA ASN A 43 1.47 4.58 4.47
C ASN A 43 0.59 4.58 3.23
N ILE A 44 0.89 3.66 2.30
CA ILE A 44 -0.03 3.37 1.20
C ILE A 44 -0.52 1.94 1.31
N ILE A 45 -1.75 1.73 0.90
CA ILE A 45 -2.45 0.45 1.07
C ILE A 45 -2.98 0.00 -0.27
N VAL A 46 -2.61 -1.22 -0.68
CA VAL A 46 -3.08 -1.80 -1.93
C VAL A 46 -3.81 -3.12 -1.68
N ARG A 47 -4.76 -3.43 -2.54
CA ARG A 47 -5.53 -4.66 -2.47
C ARG A 47 -5.59 -5.32 -3.84
N GLY A 48 -5.67 -6.64 -3.86
CA GLY A 48 -5.77 -7.42 -5.08
C GLY A 48 -5.44 -8.88 -4.84
N ASP A 49 -5.26 -9.63 -5.93
CA ASP A 49 -4.76 -11.00 -5.83
C ASP A 49 -3.42 -11.02 -5.14
N VAL A 50 -3.12 -12.12 -4.43
CA VAL A 50 -1.87 -12.20 -3.67
C VAL A 50 -0.64 -12.04 -4.57
N ALA A 51 -0.64 -12.66 -5.76
CA ALA A 51 0.50 -12.52 -6.66
C ALA A 51 0.65 -11.08 -7.16
N ALA A 52 -0.45 -10.41 -7.45
CA ALA A 52 -0.44 -9.03 -7.89
C ALA A 52 0.04 -8.11 -6.77
N VAL A 53 -0.43 -8.34 -5.54
CA VAL A 53 -0.02 -7.52 -4.39
C VAL A 53 1.47 -7.69 -4.13
N LYS A 54 2.00 -8.92 -4.22
CA LYS A 54 3.44 -9.14 -4.05
C LYS A 54 4.24 -8.37 -5.09
N ALA A 55 3.85 -8.45 -6.35
CA ALA A 55 4.54 -7.72 -7.42
C ALA A 55 4.45 -6.22 -7.22
N ALA A 56 3.27 -5.73 -6.83
CA ALA A 56 3.05 -4.31 -6.61
C ALA A 56 3.90 -3.77 -5.47
N VAL A 57 3.91 -4.47 -4.33
CA VAL A 57 4.69 -4.05 -3.17
C VAL A 57 6.18 -4.06 -3.49
N GLU A 58 6.65 -5.11 -4.16
CA GLU A 58 8.06 -5.21 -4.53
C GLU A 58 8.48 -4.06 -5.43
N ALA A 59 7.69 -3.76 -6.45
CA ALA A 59 7.98 -2.65 -7.37
C ALA A 59 7.91 -1.29 -6.65
N GLY A 60 6.91 -1.12 -5.79
CA GLY A 60 6.74 0.11 -5.04
C GLY A 60 7.91 0.39 -4.12
N VAL A 61 8.35 -0.64 -3.38
CA VAL A 61 9.50 -0.52 -2.48
C VAL A 61 10.77 -0.21 -3.25
N ALA A 62 11.01 -0.91 -4.35
CA ALA A 62 12.22 -0.70 -5.16
C ALA A 62 12.28 0.74 -5.69
N SER A 63 11.17 1.23 -6.22
CA SER A 63 11.12 2.57 -6.79
C SER A 63 11.25 3.65 -5.72
N ALA A 64 10.51 3.51 -4.62
CA ALA A 64 10.52 4.48 -3.53
C ALA A 64 11.89 4.56 -2.86
N SER A 65 12.58 3.42 -2.75
CA SER A 65 13.90 3.38 -2.11
C SER A 65 14.95 4.18 -2.86
N GLN A 66 14.70 4.48 -4.14
CA GLN A 66 15.63 5.30 -4.93
C GLN A 66 15.54 6.78 -4.60
N ILE A 67 14.44 7.24 -4.03
CA ILE A 67 14.26 8.66 -3.76
C ILE A 67 14.10 8.98 -2.27
N GLY A 68 13.87 7.99 -1.43
CA GLY A 68 13.67 8.23 0.00
C GLY A 68 13.73 6.94 0.78
N GLN A 69 13.21 6.97 2.00
CA GLN A 69 13.25 5.82 2.89
C GLN A 69 11.95 5.06 2.91
N VAL A 70 12.03 3.74 2.75
CA VAL A 70 10.94 2.83 3.01
C VAL A 70 11.19 2.26 4.41
N LEU A 71 10.24 2.47 5.31
CA LEU A 71 10.40 2.12 6.72
C LEU A 71 9.92 0.71 7.02
N ALA A 72 8.85 0.28 6.33
CA ALA A 72 8.28 -1.04 6.57
C ALA A 72 7.41 -1.44 5.38
N GLN A 73 7.21 -2.73 5.23
CA GLN A 73 6.31 -3.26 4.23
C GLN A 73 5.72 -4.56 4.74
N THR A 74 4.51 -4.86 4.35
CA THR A 74 3.90 -6.13 4.70
C THR A 74 2.92 -6.57 3.63
N ILE A 75 2.76 -7.86 3.51
CA ILE A 75 1.77 -8.48 2.63
C ILE A 75 1.02 -9.50 3.46
N ILE A 76 -0.29 -9.36 3.49
CA ILE A 76 -1.15 -10.30 4.20
C ILE A 76 -2.05 -10.95 3.15
N PRO A 77 -1.82 -12.22 2.82
CA PRO A 77 -2.57 -12.88 1.74
C PRO A 77 -4.07 -12.94 1.99
N ARG A 78 -4.46 -13.15 3.23
CA ARG A 78 -5.88 -13.26 3.60
C ARG A 78 -6.13 -12.50 4.89
N PRO A 79 -6.30 -11.18 4.80
CA PRO A 79 -6.50 -10.39 6.00
C PRO A 79 -7.79 -10.80 6.72
N SER A 80 -7.74 -10.79 8.05
CA SER A 80 -8.90 -11.10 8.85
C SER A 80 -10.04 -10.12 8.57
N GLU A 81 -11.25 -10.61 8.55
CA GLU A 81 -12.43 -9.76 8.39
C GLU A 81 -12.61 -8.79 9.56
N LYS A 82 -11.93 -9.04 10.65
CA LYS A 82 -12.00 -8.18 11.84
C LYS A 82 -11.23 -6.88 11.66
N LEU A 83 -10.38 -6.79 10.63
CA LEU A 83 -9.56 -5.60 10.40
C LEU A 83 -10.35 -4.45 9.76
N SER A 84 -11.21 -4.75 8.78
CA SER A 84 -11.92 -3.72 8.03
C SER A 84 -12.71 -2.73 8.88
N PRO A 85 -13.39 -3.18 9.94
CA PRO A 85 -14.13 -2.22 10.76
C PRO A 85 -13.26 -1.21 11.52
N VAL A 86 -11.96 -1.51 11.66
CA VAL A 86 -11.04 -0.70 12.46
C VAL A 86 -10.05 0.04 11.58
N PHE A 87 -9.54 -0.61 10.55
CA PHE A 87 -8.50 -0.05 9.69
C PHE A 87 -9.06 0.28 8.29
N PRO A 88 -8.57 1.35 7.65
CA PRO A 88 -9.04 1.74 6.32
C PRO A 88 -8.36 0.93 5.23
N ILE A 89 -8.59 -0.37 5.21
CA ILE A 89 -7.92 -1.28 4.29
C ILE A 89 -8.77 -1.72 3.10
N ASP A 90 -10.04 -1.34 3.08
CA ASP A 90 -10.90 -1.70 1.95
C ASP A 90 -10.86 -0.62 0.88
N VAL A 91 -11.04 -1.05 -0.36
CA VAL A 91 -11.23 -0.10 -1.45
C VAL A 91 -12.59 0.55 -1.25
N THR A 92 -12.59 1.84 -0.98
CA THR A 92 -13.80 2.57 -0.67
C THR A 92 -14.15 3.52 -1.80
N LYS A 93 -15.21 4.28 -1.58
CA LYS A 93 -15.59 5.31 -2.53
C LYS A 93 -14.48 6.33 -2.63
N GLN A 94 -14.38 6.92 -3.82
CA GLN A 94 -13.41 7.95 -4.10
C GLN A 94 -13.56 9.09 -3.11
N LYS A 95 -12.45 9.53 -2.55
CA LYS A 95 -12.44 10.70 -1.68
C LYS A 95 -12.57 11.96 -2.51
N LYS A 96 -13.31 12.90 -2.00
CA LYS A 96 -13.55 14.17 -2.68
C LYS A 96 -12.64 15.25 -2.18
#